data_70e1902462e252a8d1c8518b0c66df22
#
_entry.id   70e1902462e252a8d1c8518b0c66df22
#
_cell.length_a   1.000
_cell.length_b   1.000
_cell.length_c   1.000
_cell.angle_alpha   90.00
_cell.angle_beta   90.00
_cell.angle_gamma   90.00
#
_symmetry.space_group_name_H-M   'P 1'
#
loop_
_entity.id
_entity.type
_entity.pdbx_description
1 polymer ?
#
loop_
_entity_poly.entity_id
_entity_poly.type
_entity_poly.pdbx_seq_one_letter_code
_entity_poly.pdbx_strand_id
1 'polypeptide(L)' 'MAQNISVPDIGDFKEVEVIEVLVKPGDHINKNDPIVTIESDKSSVEIPSTVSGEIKDLKVKIGDKVSEGSILATIENGQ' A
#
# COMPACT_ATOMS: atom_id res chain seq x y z
N MET A 1 12.61 3.34 -12.96
CA MET A 1 12.20 4.57 -12.29
C MET A 1 11.33 4.22 -11.09
N ALA A 2 11.51 4.95 -10.01
CA ALA A 2 10.75 4.67 -8.79
C ALA A 2 9.36 5.29 -8.88
N GLN A 3 8.39 4.56 -8.35
CA GLN A 3 7.02 5.04 -8.27
C GLN A 3 6.51 4.79 -6.87
N ASN A 4 5.60 5.65 -6.44
CA ASN A 4 5.01 5.51 -5.12
C ASN A 4 3.64 4.87 -5.23
N ILE A 5 3.37 3.97 -4.29
CA ILE A 5 2.03 3.44 -4.12
C ILE A 5 1.40 4.22 -2.99
N SER A 6 0.25 4.80 -3.27
CA SER A 6 -0.45 5.59 -2.26
C SER A 6 -1.84 5.03 -2.03
N VAL A 7 -2.44 5.48 -0.94
CA VAL A 7 -3.80 5.07 -0.61
C VAL A 7 -4.75 5.71 -1.61
N PRO A 8 -5.56 4.90 -2.30
CA PRO A 8 -6.53 5.46 -3.25
C PRO A 8 -7.70 6.10 -2.52
N ASP A 9 -8.62 6.64 -3.31
CA ASP A 9 -9.85 7.18 -2.76
C ASP A 9 -10.64 6.04 -2.12
N ILE A 10 -10.79 6.12 -0.82
CA ILE A 10 -11.49 5.08 -0.06
C ILE A 10 -12.85 5.58 0.44
N GLY A 11 -13.36 6.62 -0.21
CA GLY A 11 -14.69 7.11 0.09
C GLY A 11 -14.70 8.03 1.28
N ASP A 12 -15.61 7.79 2.19
CA ASP A 12 -15.84 8.68 3.32
C ASP A 12 -14.87 8.48 4.46
N PHE A 13 -13.94 7.57 4.33
CA PHE A 13 -13.00 7.30 5.41
C PHE A 13 -11.89 8.33 5.40
N LYS A 14 -11.66 8.93 6.55
CA LYS A 14 -10.60 9.92 6.66
C LYS A 14 -9.27 9.28 7.01
N GLU A 15 -9.33 8.22 7.79
CA GLU A 15 -8.12 7.59 8.28
C GLU A 15 -8.42 6.12 8.51
N VAL A 16 -7.52 5.26 8.09
CA VAL A 16 -7.67 3.83 8.27
C VAL A 16 -6.39 3.27 8.86
N GLU A 17 -6.52 2.16 9.54
CA GLU A 17 -5.39 1.53 10.18
C GLU A 17 -4.87 0.39 9.34
N VAL A 18 -3.55 0.32 9.20
CA VAL A 18 -2.91 -0.80 8.51
C VAL A 18 -2.89 -1.97 9.47
N ILE A 19 -3.63 -3.02 9.12
CA ILE A 19 -3.72 -4.20 9.98
C ILE A 19 -2.85 -5.34 9.49
N GLU A 20 -2.40 -5.26 8.25
CA GLU A 20 -1.53 -6.30 7.71
C GLU A 20 -0.70 -5.71 6.60
N VAL A 21 0.57 -6.08 6.57
CA VAL A 21 1.48 -5.71 5.49
C VAL A 21 1.87 -7.00 4.78
N LEU A 22 1.56 -7.06 3.49
CA LEU A 22 1.69 -8.30 2.72
C LEU A 22 2.99 -8.38 1.94
N VAL A 23 3.77 -7.31 1.96
CA VAL A 23 5.03 -7.23 1.22
C VAL A 23 6.09 -6.62 2.14
N LYS A 24 7.34 -6.67 1.69
CA LYS A 24 8.45 -6.09 2.42
C LYS A 24 9.47 -5.57 1.42
N PRO A 25 10.41 -4.72 1.87
CA PRO A 25 11.46 -4.24 0.96
C PRO A 25 12.21 -5.42 0.36
N GLY A 26 12.42 -5.34 -0.95
CA GLY A 26 13.07 -6.42 -1.69
C GLY A 26 12.11 -7.37 -2.36
N ASP A 27 10.85 -7.35 -1.99
CA ASP A 27 9.86 -8.22 -2.63
C ASP A 27 9.55 -7.70 -4.03
N HIS A 28 9.29 -8.63 -4.91
CA HIS A 28 8.85 -8.31 -6.26
C HIS A 28 7.34 -8.51 -6.34
N ILE A 29 6.65 -7.52 -6.89
CA ILE A 29 5.20 -7.56 -6.97
C ILE A 29 4.75 -7.32 -8.40
N ASN A 30 3.55 -7.76 -8.69
CA ASN A 30 2.88 -7.52 -9.96
C ASN A 30 1.74 -6.55 -9.75
N LYS A 31 1.32 -5.94 -10.86
CA LYS A 31 0.15 -5.09 -10.83
C LYS A 31 -1.04 -5.88 -10.26
N ASN A 32 -1.78 -5.22 -9.38
CA ASN A 32 -2.95 -5.77 -8.68
C ASN A 32 -2.62 -6.71 -7.53
N ASP A 33 -1.33 -6.95 -7.25
CA ASP A 33 -0.98 -7.71 -6.05
C ASP A 33 -1.31 -6.87 -4.82
N PRO A 34 -1.85 -7.49 -3.77
CA PRO A 34 -2.13 -6.72 -2.56
C PRO A 34 -0.84 -6.32 -1.87
N ILE A 35 -0.81 -5.09 -1.39
CA ILE A 35 0.35 -4.53 -0.71
C ILE A 35 0.14 -4.54 0.79
N VAL A 36 -0.97 -3.97 1.22
CA VAL A 36 -1.33 -3.89 2.63
C VAL A 36 -2.83 -4.10 2.76
N THR A 37 -3.25 -4.48 3.95
CA THR A 37 -4.65 -4.55 4.29
C THR A 37 -4.92 -3.46 5.31
N ILE A 38 -5.96 -2.68 5.07
CA ILE A 38 -6.37 -1.63 5.98
C ILE A 38 -7.74 -1.95 6.53
N GLU A 39 -8.03 -1.41 7.69
CA GLU A 39 -9.31 -1.60 8.33
C GLU A 39 -10.02 -0.27 8.48
N SER A 40 -11.28 -0.24 8.05
CA SER A 40 -12.13 0.91 8.25
C SER A 40 -13.22 0.55 9.25
N ASP A 41 -14.09 1.50 9.53
CA ASP A 41 -15.17 1.28 10.48
C ASP A 41 -16.05 0.11 10.11
N LYS A 42 -16.17 -0.20 8.85
CA LYS A 42 -17.13 -1.19 8.39
C LYS A 42 -16.50 -2.50 7.96
N SER A 43 -15.29 -2.45 7.44
CA SER A 43 -14.69 -3.67 6.93
C SER A 43 -13.21 -3.44 6.66
N SER A 44 -12.53 -4.54 6.34
CA SER A 44 -11.15 -4.46 5.91
C SER A 44 -11.07 -4.50 4.39
N VAL A 45 -10.07 -3.84 3.83
CA VAL A 45 -9.89 -3.71 2.40
C VAL A 45 -8.43 -3.87 2.09
N GLU A 46 -8.12 -4.59 1.03
CA GLU A 46 -6.74 -4.72 0.56
C GLU A 46 -6.45 -3.62 -0.44
N ILE A 47 -5.26 -3.06 -0.35
CA ILE A 47 -4.80 -2.03 -1.28
C ILE A 47 -3.88 -2.72 -2.29
N PRO A 48 -4.27 -2.77 -3.56
CA PRO A 48 -3.44 -3.42 -4.56
C PRO A 48 -2.37 -2.49 -5.10
N SER A 49 -1.36 -3.11 -5.68
CA SER A 49 -0.34 -2.34 -6.39
C SER A 49 -0.90 -1.85 -7.71
N THR A 50 -0.53 -0.64 -8.09
CA THR A 50 -0.91 -0.09 -9.38
C THR A 50 0.15 -0.33 -10.44
N VAL A 51 1.30 -0.88 -10.04
CA VAL A 51 2.41 -1.13 -10.96
C VAL A 51 3.12 -2.40 -10.55
N SER A 52 3.90 -2.95 -11.48
CA SER A 52 4.77 -4.09 -11.20
C SER A 52 6.17 -3.57 -10.90
N GLY A 53 6.89 -4.26 -10.06
CA GLY A 53 8.25 -3.89 -9.76
C GLY A 53 8.70 -4.45 -8.44
N GLU A 54 9.83 -3.94 -7.96
CA GLU A 54 10.43 -4.36 -6.70
C GLU A 54 10.18 -3.30 -5.63
N ILE A 55 9.81 -3.75 -4.46
CA ILE A 55 9.61 -2.85 -3.33
C ILE A 55 10.97 -2.31 -2.90
N LYS A 56 11.14 -1.00 -2.98
CA LYS A 56 12.39 -0.38 -2.53
C LYS A 56 12.28 0.07 -1.09
N ASP A 57 11.18 0.71 -0.75
CA ASP A 57 10.92 1.16 0.61
C ASP A 57 9.49 0.87 0.95
N LEU A 58 9.28 0.48 2.20
CA LEU A 58 7.94 0.33 2.75
C LEU A 58 7.76 1.45 3.76
N LYS A 59 6.77 2.29 3.52
CA LYS A 59 6.59 3.51 4.29
C LYS A 59 5.63 3.34 5.46
N VAL A 60 4.97 2.19 5.54
CA VAL A 60 3.99 1.92 6.58
C VAL A 60 4.26 0.57 7.21
N LYS A 61 3.68 0.35 8.35
CA LYS A 61 3.79 -0.93 9.06
C LYS A 61 2.48 -1.19 9.79
N ILE A 62 2.35 -2.39 10.31
CA ILE A 62 1.15 -2.77 11.04
C ILE A 62 0.95 -1.80 12.20
N GLY A 63 -0.26 -1.29 12.31
CA GLY A 63 -0.61 -0.34 13.35
C GLY A 63 -0.52 1.12 12.93
N ASP A 64 0.09 1.39 11.77
CA ASP A 64 0.14 2.75 11.26
C ASP A 64 -1.23 3.18 10.78
N LYS A 65 -1.49 4.47 10.87
CA LYS A 65 -2.72 5.04 10.34
C LYS A 65 -2.40 5.83 9.11
N VAL A 66 -3.21 5.63 8.09
CA VAL A 66 -3.00 6.27 6.79
C VAL A 66 -4.31 6.85 6.31
N SER A 67 -4.20 7.79 5.37
CA SER A 67 -5.37 8.40 4.77
C SER A 67 -5.15 8.44 3.27
N GLU A 68 -6.19 8.87 2.57
CA GLU A 68 -6.10 8.99 1.12
C GLU A 68 -4.88 9.83 0.75
N GLY A 69 -4.10 9.32 -0.18
CA GLY A 69 -2.90 10.01 -0.64
C GLY A 69 -1.64 9.70 0.15
N SER A 70 -1.76 9.00 1.28
CA SER A 70 -0.56 8.59 2.03
C SER A 70 0.25 7.62 1.21
N ILE A 71 1.57 7.76 1.27
CA ILE A 71 2.47 6.87 0.54
C ILE A 71 2.63 5.59 1.32
N LEU A 72 2.36 4.46 0.68
CA LEU A 72 2.48 3.15 1.30
C LEU A 72 3.83 2.54 1.05
N ALA A 73 4.32 2.64 -0.17
CA ALA A 73 5.56 1.99 -0.55
C ALA A 73 6.12 2.68 -1.77
N THR A 74 7.43 2.53 -1.95
CA THR A 74 8.12 2.98 -3.17
C THR A 74 8.49 1.75 -3.96
N ILE A 75 8.14 1.74 -5.23
CA ILE A 75 8.36 0.61 -6.12
C ILE A 75 9.38 1.02 -7.17
N GLU A 76 10.36 0.18 -7.38
CA GLU A 76 11.29 0.36 -8.49
C GLU A 76 10.74 -0.39 -9.68
N ASN A 77 10.31 0.35 -10.68
CA ASN A 77 9.85 -0.26 -11.92
C ASN A 77 11.07 -0.55 -12.75
N GLY A 78 11.43 -1.81 -12.85
CA GLY A 78 12.72 -2.23 -13.36
C GLY A 78 12.88 -2.27 -14.85
N GLN A 79 12.14 -1.50 -15.55
CA GLN A 79 12.28 -1.48 -17.01
C GLN A 79 13.25 -0.47 -17.50
#